data_362f66d867c8ffc45a58ea9e4e47a42e
#
_entry.id   362f66d867c8ffc45a58ea9e4e47a42e
#
_cell.length_a   1.000
_cell.length_b   1.000
_cell.length_c   1.000
_cell.angle_alpha   90.00
_cell.angle_beta   90.00
_cell.angle_gamma   90.00
#
_symmetry.space_group_name_H-M   'P 1'
#
loop_
_entity.id
_entity.type
_entity.pdbx_description
1 polymer ?
#
loop_
_entity_poly.entity_id
_entity_poly.type
_entity_poly.pdbx_seq_one_letter_code
_entity_poly.pdbx_strand_id
1 'polypeptide(L)'
;MESFEFNKIAGAVLATGLLVLGLKNIGAELFHAESPEKPGYAIEVSATTPTGGGAAPVAVPLPVLLAKADKEKGLAAVKACAACHDFTKGGPNKVGPNLWDIVGRKMGTAPGFAYSDSFKAMGDKPWDFEALNKWLNAPKEFIPGTKMAFGGLHKDEDRADVLAYLDSLSDSPKPLPKP
;
A
#
# COMPACT_ATOMS: atom_id res chain seq x y z
N MET A 1 -4.49 -51.29 15.51
CA MET A 1 -5.59 -50.37 15.91
C MET A 1 -6.87 -51.16 15.81
N GLU A 2 -7.63 -51.24 16.88
CA GLU A 2 -8.91 -51.91 16.87
C GLU A 2 -9.87 -51.16 15.94
N SER A 3 -10.69 -51.88 15.17
CA SER A 3 -11.63 -51.31 14.17
C SER A 3 -12.53 -50.22 14.78
N PHE A 4 -12.79 -50.32 16.08
CA PHE A 4 -13.58 -49.30 16.81
C PHE A 4 -12.87 -47.95 16.94
N GLU A 5 -11.59 -47.93 17.24
CA GLU A 5 -10.80 -46.69 17.32
C GLU A 5 -10.60 -46.05 15.93
N PHE A 6 -10.38 -46.90 14.92
CA PHE A 6 -10.32 -46.42 13.52
C PHE A 6 -11.63 -45.74 13.09
N ASN A 7 -12.79 -46.38 13.41
CA ASN A 7 -14.09 -45.80 13.05
C ASN A 7 -14.39 -44.48 13.77
N LYS A 8 -13.95 -44.32 15.03
CA LYS A 8 -14.06 -43.03 15.74
C LYS A 8 -13.24 -41.92 15.05
N ILE A 9 -12.01 -42.21 14.71
CA ILE A 9 -11.13 -41.23 14.04
C ILE A 9 -11.69 -40.91 12.65
N ALA A 10 -12.08 -41.94 11.88
CA ALA A 10 -12.67 -41.72 10.56
C ALA A 10 -13.96 -40.90 10.62
N GLY A 11 -14.83 -41.21 11.60
CA GLY A 11 -16.07 -40.47 11.84
C GLY A 11 -15.80 -38.99 12.21
N ALA A 12 -14.83 -38.75 13.09
CA ALA A 12 -14.45 -37.38 13.47
C ALA A 12 -13.89 -36.55 12.28
N VAL A 13 -13.04 -37.16 11.46
CA VAL A 13 -12.49 -36.55 10.26
C VAL A 13 -13.59 -36.22 9.24
N LEU A 14 -14.49 -37.14 8.99
CA LEU A 14 -15.63 -36.94 8.07
C LEU A 14 -16.58 -35.85 8.59
N ALA A 15 -16.93 -35.88 9.87
CA ALA A 15 -17.79 -34.88 10.48
C ALA A 15 -17.17 -33.46 10.41
N THR A 16 -15.87 -33.35 10.70
CA THR A 16 -15.14 -32.09 10.59
C THR A 16 -15.09 -31.61 9.13
N GLY A 17 -14.81 -32.51 8.19
CA GLY A 17 -14.80 -32.19 6.76
C GLY A 17 -16.16 -31.68 6.27
N LEU A 18 -17.25 -32.33 6.65
CA LEU A 18 -18.62 -31.90 6.31
C LEU A 18 -18.97 -30.55 6.93
N LEU A 19 -18.56 -30.30 8.18
CA LEU A 19 -18.77 -29.01 8.85
C LEU A 19 -18.04 -27.86 8.13
N VAL A 20 -16.77 -28.06 7.78
CA VAL A 20 -15.97 -27.07 7.06
C VAL A 20 -16.54 -26.77 5.68
N LEU A 21 -16.91 -27.80 4.92
CA LEU A 21 -17.53 -27.64 3.60
C LEU A 21 -18.91 -26.98 3.69
N GLY A 22 -19.70 -27.32 4.68
CA GLY A 22 -21.02 -26.73 4.94
C GLY A 22 -20.90 -25.26 5.26
N LEU A 23 -20.01 -24.90 6.19
CA LEU A 23 -19.75 -23.47 6.55
C LEU A 23 -19.20 -22.68 5.37
N LYS A 24 -18.32 -23.26 4.57
CA LYS A 24 -17.79 -22.62 3.36
C LYS A 24 -18.90 -22.32 2.35
N ASN A 25 -19.77 -23.27 2.08
CA ASN A 25 -20.88 -23.10 1.12
C ASN A 25 -21.92 -22.10 1.63
N ILE A 26 -22.30 -22.18 2.91
CA ILE A 26 -23.22 -21.21 3.53
C ILE A 26 -22.61 -19.80 3.51
N GLY A 27 -21.32 -19.69 3.84
CA GLY A 27 -20.61 -18.41 3.78
C GLY A 27 -20.55 -17.83 2.39
N ALA A 28 -20.29 -18.65 1.37
CA ALA A 28 -20.29 -18.22 -0.03
C ALA A 28 -21.65 -17.70 -0.49
N GLU A 29 -22.74 -18.33 -0.04
CA GLU A 29 -24.10 -17.92 -0.40
C GLU A 29 -24.54 -16.66 0.34
N LEU A 30 -24.24 -16.55 1.64
CA LEU A 30 -24.61 -15.39 2.46
C LEU A 30 -23.80 -14.12 2.13
N PHE A 31 -22.55 -14.29 1.70
CA PHE A 31 -21.64 -13.20 1.37
C PHE A 31 -21.35 -13.11 -0.13
N HIS A 32 -22.28 -13.61 -0.96
CA HIS A 32 -22.16 -13.52 -2.40
C HIS A 32 -22.23 -12.04 -2.82
N ALA A 33 -21.09 -11.42 -3.10
CA ALA A 33 -21.04 -10.12 -3.72
C ALA A 33 -21.24 -10.31 -5.24
N GLU A 34 -22.42 -10.00 -5.74
CA GLU A 34 -22.63 -9.90 -7.19
C GLU A 34 -21.71 -8.80 -7.73
N SER A 35 -20.78 -9.17 -8.59
CA SER A 35 -20.01 -8.18 -9.35
C SER A 35 -20.99 -7.47 -10.28
N PRO A 36 -21.13 -6.13 -10.21
CA PRO A 36 -22.02 -5.40 -11.08
C PRO A 36 -21.65 -5.67 -12.55
N GLU A 37 -22.65 -6.03 -13.37
CA GLU A 37 -22.47 -6.28 -14.82
C GLU A 37 -21.87 -5.10 -15.59
N LYS A 38 -21.90 -3.91 -15.01
CA LYS A 38 -21.25 -2.72 -15.55
C LYS A 38 -20.31 -2.15 -14.49
N PRO A 39 -19.01 -1.97 -14.81
CA PRO A 39 -18.13 -1.24 -13.93
C PRO A 39 -18.71 0.14 -13.66
N GLY A 40 -18.84 0.52 -12.38
CA GLY A 40 -19.48 1.78 -11.96
C GLY A 40 -18.74 3.05 -12.41
N TYR A 41 -17.69 2.91 -13.20
CA TYR A 41 -16.92 4.00 -13.78
C TYR A 41 -16.48 3.62 -15.20
N ALA A 42 -17.18 4.15 -16.21
CA ALA A 42 -16.73 4.07 -17.60
C ALA A 42 -15.72 5.18 -17.86
N ILE A 43 -14.44 4.83 -17.96
CA ILE A 43 -13.42 5.73 -18.47
C ILE A 43 -13.54 5.72 -19.99
N GLU A 44 -14.06 6.81 -20.59
CA GLU A 44 -14.01 7.00 -22.04
C GLU A 44 -12.56 7.23 -22.46
N VAL A 45 -11.89 6.15 -22.82
CA VAL A 45 -10.62 6.25 -23.56
C VAL A 45 -10.94 6.44 -25.03
N SER A 46 -10.69 7.63 -25.58
CA SER A 46 -10.74 7.89 -27.02
C SER A 46 -9.90 6.85 -27.76
N ALA A 47 -10.59 6.01 -28.54
CA ALA A 47 -10.00 4.90 -29.27
C ALA A 47 -9.07 5.39 -30.38
N THR A 48 -7.80 5.09 -30.26
CA THR A 48 -6.94 4.79 -31.40
C THR A 48 -6.48 3.35 -31.26
N THR A 49 -7.05 2.49 -32.08
CA THR A 49 -6.76 1.06 -32.14
C THR A 49 -5.32 0.83 -32.54
N PRO A 50 -4.59 -0.06 -31.84
CA PRO A 50 -3.92 -1.14 -32.55
C PRO A 50 -4.14 -2.50 -31.91
N THR A 51 -4.28 -3.45 -32.77
CA THR A 51 -4.55 -4.87 -32.63
C THR A 51 -3.45 -5.60 -31.82
N GLY A 52 -3.85 -6.41 -30.83
CA GLY A 52 -3.11 -7.62 -30.44
C GLY A 52 -2.14 -7.50 -29.26
N GLY A 53 -2.46 -8.15 -28.13
CA GLY A 53 -1.57 -8.41 -26.99
C GLY A 53 -2.02 -7.65 -25.75
N GLY A 54 -2.35 -8.39 -24.66
CA GLY A 54 -2.80 -7.82 -23.39
C GLY A 54 -1.88 -6.72 -22.87
N ALA A 55 -2.25 -5.48 -23.12
CA ALA A 55 -1.53 -4.31 -22.61
C ALA A 55 -1.85 -4.17 -21.12
N ALA A 56 -0.83 -4.25 -20.27
CA ALA A 56 -0.89 -3.73 -18.93
C ALA A 56 -1.48 -2.31 -18.95
N PRO A 57 -2.29 -1.88 -17.97
CA PRO A 57 -2.81 -0.52 -17.91
C PRO A 57 -1.65 0.46 -18.08
N VAL A 58 -1.78 1.40 -19.02
CA VAL A 58 -0.75 2.43 -19.22
C VAL A 58 -0.69 3.23 -17.93
N ALA A 59 0.39 3.06 -17.17
CA ALA A 59 0.58 3.75 -15.91
C ALA A 59 0.59 5.26 -16.18
N VAL A 60 -0.33 6.00 -15.55
CA VAL A 60 -0.36 7.47 -15.65
C VAL A 60 0.94 8.00 -15.03
N PRO A 61 1.70 8.87 -15.72
CA PRO A 61 2.94 9.41 -15.17
C PRO A 61 2.72 10.11 -13.82
N LEU A 62 3.61 9.86 -12.86
CA LEU A 62 3.49 10.44 -11.52
C LEU A 62 3.32 11.97 -11.52
N PRO A 63 4.00 12.76 -12.37
CA PRO A 63 3.77 14.20 -12.42
C PRO A 63 2.33 14.60 -12.76
N VAL A 64 1.67 13.83 -13.63
CA VAL A 64 0.26 14.08 -14.01
C VAL A 64 -0.67 13.77 -12.83
N LEU A 65 -0.37 12.73 -12.07
CA LEU A 65 -1.14 12.37 -10.87
C LEU A 65 -0.93 13.43 -9.77
N LEU A 66 0.30 13.85 -9.52
CA LEU A 66 0.61 14.87 -8.52
C LEU A 66 -0.03 16.23 -8.84
N ALA A 67 -0.15 16.58 -10.12
CA ALA A 67 -0.84 17.82 -10.54
C ALA A 67 -2.33 17.83 -10.19
N LYS A 68 -2.93 16.64 -10.00
CA LYS A 68 -4.35 16.46 -9.64
C LYS A 68 -4.56 15.99 -8.20
N ALA A 69 -3.47 15.79 -7.46
CA ALA A 69 -3.51 15.22 -6.13
C ALA A 69 -4.23 16.12 -5.11
N ASP A 70 -4.98 15.48 -4.22
CA ASP A 70 -5.78 16.11 -3.18
C ASP A 70 -5.16 15.84 -1.80
N LYS A 71 -4.66 16.90 -1.17
CA LYS A 71 -4.03 16.83 0.16
C LYS A 71 -4.99 16.36 1.27
N GLU A 72 -6.29 16.66 1.16
CA GLU A 72 -7.28 16.25 2.15
C GLU A 72 -7.54 14.74 2.08
N LYS A 73 -7.60 14.19 0.86
CA LYS A 73 -7.62 12.73 0.66
C LYS A 73 -6.34 12.09 1.15
N GLY A 74 -5.18 12.72 0.89
CA GLY A 74 -3.90 12.30 1.42
C GLY A 74 -3.89 12.26 2.95
N LEU A 75 -4.40 13.30 3.62
CA LEU A 75 -4.58 13.33 5.07
C LEU A 75 -5.47 12.18 5.57
N ALA A 76 -6.54 11.87 4.85
CA ALA A 76 -7.41 10.75 5.22
C ALA A 76 -6.67 9.40 5.07
N ALA A 77 -5.90 9.22 3.99
CA ALA A 77 -5.16 7.99 3.73
C ALA A 77 -4.02 7.75 4.73
N VAL A 78 -3.29 8.79 5.16
CA VAL A 78 -2.18 8.64 6.12
C VAL A 78 -2.62 8.31 7.55
N LYS A 79 -3.93 8.28 7.84
CA LYS A 79 -4.44 7.80 9.15
C LYS A 79 -3.97 6.37 9.45
N ALA A 80 -3.84 5.53 8.43
CA ALA A 80 -3.29 4.17 8.57
C ALA A 80 -1.80 4.19 8.99
N CYS A 81 -1.06 5.23 8.62
CA CYS A 81 0.36 5.40 8.95
C CYS A 81 0.57 5.96 10.37
N ALA A 82 -0.43 6.68 10.91
CA ALA A 82 -0.35 7.38 12.19
C ALA A 82 -0.16 6.44 13.40
N ALA A 83 -0.50 5.16 13.25
CA ALA A 83 -0.25 4.16 14.27
C ALA A 83 1.25 3.97 14.54
N CYS A 84 2.08 4.14 13.51
CA CYS A 84 3.52 3.90 13.59
C CYS A 84 4.37 5.16 13.40
N HIS A 85 3.83 6.23 12.82
CA HIS A 85 4.56 7.46 12.49
C HIS A 85 3.93 8.68 13.17
N ASP A 86 4.75 9.69 13.41
CA ASP A 86 4.31 11.03 13.78
C ASP A 86 4.54 11.99 12.60
N PHE A 87 3.66 12.99 12.44
CA PHE A 87 3.66 13.94 11.34
C PHE A 87 3.91 15.38 11.78
N THR A 88 4.06 15.60 13.09
CA THR A 88 4.22 16.94 13.63
C THR A 88 5.67 17.40 13.57
N LYS A 89 5.88 18.71 13.38
CA LYS A 89 7.21 19.31 13.39
C LYS A 89 7.88 19.08 14.75
N GLY A 90 9.05 18.43 14.73
CA GLY A 90 9.77 18.10 15.97
C GLY A 90 9.10 17.01 16.81
N GLY A 91 8.08 16.35 16.29
CA GLY A 91 7.41 15.24 16.97
C GLY A 91 8.30 14.01 17.15
N PRO A 92 7.90 13.09 18.03
CA PRO A 92 8.69 11.94 18.39
C PRO A 92 8.77 10.89 17.27
N ASN A 93 9.84 10.10 17.27
CA ASN A 93 9.84 8.82 16.59
C ASN A 93 8.95 7.84 17.40
N LYS A 94 8.17 7.02 16.69
CA LYS A 94 7.36 5.95 17.23
C LYS A 94 7.94 4.59 16.82
N VAL A 95 7.11 3.64 16.38
CA VAL A 95 7.55 2.39 15.75
C VAL A 95 8.33 2.69 14.47
N GLY A 96 7.92 3.74 13.75
CA GLY A 96 8.62 4.31 12.61
C GLY A 96 9.15 5.72 12.90
N PRO A 97 9.97 6.28 12.00
CA PRO A 97 10.51 7.64 12.16
C PRO A 97 9.42 8.70 11.98
N ASN A 98 9.66 9.89 12.52
CA ASN A 98 8.83 11.07 12.25
C ASN A 98 8.89 11.42 10.76
N LEU A 99 7.74 11.76 10.16
CA LEU A 99 7.57 12.02 8.73
C LEU A 99 7.48 13.52 8.38
N TRP A 100 7.60 14.43 9.35
CA TRP A 100 7.71 15.85 9.05
C TRP A 100 8.92 16.10 8.15
N ASP A 101 8.76 16.88 7.09
CA ASP A 101 9.81 17.23 6.13
C ASP A 101 10.50 15.99 5.50
N ILE A 102 9.70 14.96 5.17
CA ILE A 102 10.22 13.72 4.58
C ILE A 102 10.63 13.90 3.13
N VAL A 103 9.91 14.74 2.35
CA VAL A 103 10.18 14.93 0.92
C VAL A 103 11.50 15.68 0.74
N GLY A 104 12.44 15.05 0.04
CA GLY A 104 13.81 15.55 -0.15
C GLY A 104 14.79 15.21 0.97
N ARG A 105 14.34 14.66 2.11
CA ARG A 105 15.24 14.19 3.17
C ARG A 105 16.01 12.95 2.72
N LYS A 106 17.27 12.82 3.13
CA LYS A 106 18.06 11.61 2.86
C LYS A 106 17.43 10.38 3.54
N MET A 107 17.42 9.24 2.86
CA MET A 107 16.90 7.99 3.39
C MET A 107 17.71 7.55 4.62
N GLY A 108 17.04 6.99 5.62
CA GLY A 108 17.72 6.46 6.80
C GLY A 108 18.33 7.51 7.74
N THR A 109 17.98 8.80 7.62
CA THR A 109 18.65 9.89 8.37
C THR A 109 17.75 10.62 9.37
N ALA A 110 16.55 10.12 9.69
CA ALA A 110 15.73 10.77 10.72
C ALA A 110 16.48 10.74 12.07
N PRO A 111 16.63 11.90 12.74
CA PRO A 111 17.38 11.98 13.98
C PRO A 111 16.83 11.04 15.06
N GLY A 112 17.71 10.32 15.73
CA GLY A 112 17.34 9.44 16.86
C GLY A 112 16.57 8.18 16.50
N PHE A 113 16.35 7.86 15.20
CA PHE A 113 15.69 6.63 14.80
C PHE A 113 16.68 5.53 14.41
N ALA A 114 16.48 4.32 14.95
CA ALA A 114 17.33 3.15 14.68
C ALA A 114 16.86 2.41 13.42
N TYR A 115 17.40 2.76 12.27
CA TYR A 115 17.11 2.11 10.99
C TYR A 115 17.75 0.71 10.88
N SER A 116 17.18 -0.14 10.00
CA SER A 116 17.82 -1.39 9.56
C SER A 116 19.06 -1.08 8.71
N ASP A 117 19.97 -2.06 8.61
CA ASP A 117 21.21 -1.88 7.82
C ASP A 117 20.90 -1.69 6.33
N SER A 118 19.85 -2.36 5.81
CA SER A 118 19.35 -2.14 4.45
C SER A 118 18.92 -0.69 4.21
N PHE A 119 18.31 -0.05 5.21
CA PHE A 119 17.94 1.36 5.13
C PHE A 119 19.14 2.30 5.20
N LYS A 120 20.11 2.01 6.09
CA LYS A 120 21.36 2.78 6.22
C LYS A 120 22.15 2.77 4.91
N ALA A 121 22.15 1.64 4.20
CA ALA A 121 22.81 1.51 2.91
C ALA A 121 22.22 2.41 1.81
N MET A 122 20.99 2.96 2.01
CA MET A 122 20.34 3.90 1.10
C MET A 122 20.62 5.37 1.45
N GLY A 123 21.41 5.66 2.48
CA GLY A 123 21.54 6.98 3.12
C GLY A 123 21.98 8.14 2.23
N ASP A 124 22.57 7.89 1.07
CA ASP A 124 22.94 8.94 0.11
C ASP A 124 21.81 9.35 -0.84
N LYS A 125 20.73 8.59 -0.89
CA LYS A 125 19.60 8.84 -1.77
C LYS A 125 18.53 9.68 -1.06
N PRO A 126 17.97 10.71 -1.72
CA PRO A 126 16.88 11.47 -1.16
C PRO A 126 15.55 10.73 -1.29
N TRP A 127 14.61 11.06 -0.42
CA TRP A 127 13.20 10.74 -0.57
C TRP A 127 12.55 11.71 -1.57
N ASP A 128 12.86 11.61 -2.86
CA ASP A 128 12.13 12.32 -3.88
C ASP A 128 10.72 11.70 -4.11
N PHE A 129 9.90 12.35 -4.92
CA PHE A 129 8.53 11.87 -5.18
C PHE A 129 8.50 10.48 -5.82
N GLU A 130 9.45 10.18 -6.71
CA GLU A 130 9.54 8.86 -7.36
C GLU A 130 9.94 7.75 -6.38
N ALA A 131 10.93 8.01 -5.53
CA ALA A 131 11.36 7.07 -4.50
C ALA A 131 10.25 6.80 -3.49
N LEU A 132 9.56 7.85 -3.02
CA LEU A 132 8.42 7.73 -2.13
C LEU A 132 7.25 6.99 -2.79
N ASN A 133 6.96 7.26 -4.07
CA ASN A 133 5.92 6.54 -4.83
C ASN A 133 6.21 5.03 -4.88
N LYS A 134 7.43 4.66 -5.24
CA LYS A 134 7.87 3.25 -5.27
C LYS A 134 7.85 2.63 -3.88
N TRP A 135 8.33 3.34 -2.88
CA TRP A 135 8.31 2.91 -1.49
C TRP A 135 6.90 2.66 -0.97
N LEU A 136 5.97 3.59 -1.20
CA LEU A 136 4.60 3.47 -0.77
C LEU A 136 3.84 2.37 -1.52
N ASN A 137 4.21 2.06 -2.76
CA ASN A 137 3.61 0.96 -3.52
C ASN A 137 4.01 -0.40 -2.96
N ALA A 138 5.31 -0.64 -2.75
CA ALA A 138 5.83 -1.94 -2.33
C ALA A 138 7.10 -1.79 -1.45
N PRO A 139 6.97 -1.49 -0.14
CA PRO A 139 8.10 -1.18 0.74
C PRO A 139 9.14 -2.30 0.80
N LYS A 140 8.70 -3.55 0.87
CA LYS A 140 9.60 -4.72 0.97
C LYS A 140 10.37 -5.00 -0.32
N GLU A 141 9.80 -4.63 -1.46
CA GLU A 141 10.47 -4.75 -2.76
C GLU A 141 11.45 -3.61 -2.99
N PHE A 142 11.09 -2.40 -2.59
CA PHE A 142 11.93 -1.22 -2.74
C PHE A 142 13.17 -1.24 -1.83
N ILE A 143 13.01 -1.67 -0.56
CA ILE A 143 14.11 -1.87 0.38
C ILE A 143 13.96 -3.26 1.03
N PRO A 144 14.56 -4.30 0.45
CA PRO A 144 14.56 -5.64 1.05
C PRO A 144 15.19 -5.62 2.45
N GLY A 145 14.55 -6.29 3.40
CA GLY A 145 15.01 -6.28 4.80
C GLY A 145 14.52 -5.07 5.61
N THR A 146 13.63 -4.23 5.06
CA THR A 146 12.95 -3.20 5.85
C THR A 146 12.16 -3.80 7.01
N LYS A 147 12.16 -3.11 8.14
CA LYS A 147 11.34 -3.47 9.32
C LYS A 147 9.89 -2.97 9.21
N MET A 148 9.57 -2.15 8.22
CA MET A 148 8.23 -1.63 8.01
C MET A 148 7.27 -2.73 7.55
N ALA A 149 6.27 -3.03 8.35
CA ALA A 149 5.27 -4.08 8.09
C ALA A 149 4.03 -3.53 7.38
N PHE A 150 4.24 -2.76 6.30
CA PHE A 150 3.18 -2.17 5.50
C PHE A 150 3.05 -2.89 4.15
N GLY A 151 1.81 -3.21 3.76
CA GLY A 151 1.54 -3.96 2.53
C GLY A 151 1.65 -3.14 1.24
N GLY A 152 1.62 -1.82 1.35
CA GLY A 152 1.66 -0.91 0.20
C GLY A 152 0.32 -0.24 -0.09
N LEU A 153 0.38 0.88 -0.81
CA LEU A 153 -0.75 1.56 -1.45
C LEU A 153 -0.69 1.26 -2.95
N HIS A 154 -1.59 0.42 -3.46
CA HIS A 154 -1.52 -0.07 -4.84
C HIS A 154 -2.17 0.87 -5.86
N LYS A 155 -3.07 1.77 -5.43
CA LYS A 155 -3.69 2.76 -6.31
C LYS A 155 -2.77 3.96 -6.49
N ASP A 156 -2.52 4.33 -7.75
CA ASP A 156 -1.60 5.41 -8.10
C ASP A 156 -2.10 6.76 -7.60
N GLU A 157 -3.41 7.01 -7.68
CA GLU A 157 -4.04 8.24 -7.21
C GLU A 157 -3.92 8.39 -5.69
N ASP A 158 -4.19 7.33 -4.93
CA ASP A 158 -4.09 7.36 -3.46
C ASP A 158 -2.64 7.67 -3.04
N ARG A 159 -1.63 7.13 -3.77
CA ARG A 159 -0.24 7.45 -3.50
C ARG A 159 0.10 8.90 -3.83
N ALA A 160 -0.40 9.42 -4.94
CA ALA A 160 -0.20 10.82 -5.30
C ALA A 160 -0.80 11.77 -4.26
N ASP A 161 -2.00 11.48 -3.75
CA ASP A 161 -2.66 12.23 -2.69
C ASP A 161 -1.82 12.22 -1.41
N VAL A 162 -1.31 11.04 -1.00
CA VAL A 162 -0.40 10.90 0.15
C VAL A 162 0.89 11.68 -0.05
N LEU A 163 1.49 11.63 -1.23
CA LEU A 163 2.71 12.38 -1.55
C LEU A 163 2.51 13.89 -1.47
N ALA A 164 1.39 14.39 -2.00
CA ALA A 164 1.04 15.80 -1.92
C ALA A 164 0.79 16.26 -0.46
N TYR A 165 0.20 15.40 0.36
CA TYR A 165 0.04 15.67 1.79
C TYR A 165 1.39 15.67 2.50
N LEU A 166 2.24 14.64 2.30
CA LEU A 166 3.56 14.56 2.93
C LEU A 166 4.45 15.75 2.56
N ASP A 167 4.39 16.20 1.32
CA ASP A 167 5.13 17.40 0.88
C ASP A 167 4.65 18.66 1.60
N SER A 168 3.35 18.76 1.89
CA SER A 168 2.80 19.88 2.66
C SER A 168 3.26 19.92 4.12
N LEU A 169 3.82 18.83 4.65
CA LEU A 169 4.38 18.73 6.00
C LEU A 169 5.83 19.23 6.03
N SER A 170 6.05 20.44 5.59
CA SER A 170 7.37 21.05 5.53
C SER A 170 7.24 22.57 5.66
N ASP A 171 8.26 23.22 6.22
CA ASP A 171 8.37 24.69 6.16
C ASP A 171 8.74 25.19 4.74
N SER A 172 9.22 24.29 3.88
CA SER A 172 9.64 24.58 2.51
C SER A 172 9.29 23.40 1.58
N PRO A 173 8.00 23.25 1.24
CA PRO A 173 7.54 22.20 0.34
C PRO A 173 8.30 22.21 -0.99
N LYS A 174 8.51 21.03 -1.56
CA LYS A 174 9.26 20.90 -2.82
C LYS A 174 8.36 21.23 -4.02
N PRO A 175 8.90 21.82 -5.09
CA PRO A 175 8.13 22.01 -6.30
C PRO A 175 7.71 20.66 -6.86
N LEU A 176 6.41 20.52 -7.17
CA LEU A 176 5.91 19.31 -7.82
C LEU A 176 6.59 19.13 -9.19
N PRO A 177 6.92 17.90 -9.58
CA PRO A 177 7.48 17.65 -10.90
C PRO A 177 6.46 18.06 -11.98
N LYS A 178 6.95 18.69 -13.04
CA LYS A 178 6.09 19.12 -14.15
C LYS A 178 5.64 17.92 -14.97
N PRO A 179 4.37 17.89 -15.44
CA PRO A 179 3.84 16.87 -16.34
C PRO A 179 4.62 16.75 -17.66
#